data_8fc5c6606aeea68e5bf7ec155d4720c9
#
_entry.id   8fc5c6606aeea68e5bf7ec155d4720c9
#
_cell.length_a   1.000
_cell.length_b   1.000
_cell.length_c   1.000
_cell.angle_alpha   90.00
_cell.angle_beta   90.00
_cell.angle_gamma   90.00
#
_symmetry.space_group_name_H-M   'P 1'
#
loop_
_entity.id
_entity.type
_entity.pdbx_description
1 polymer ?
#
loop_
_entity_poly.entity_id
_entity_poly.type
_entity_poly.pdbx_seq_one_letter_code
_entity_poly.pdbx_strand_id
1 'polypeptide(L)'
;MMKLSLLGSGLLLTALLLNGCGPSAAPDKAGESVFRYGTTAYGVAMENAGMDPHESYKGWSTLRYGVGETLFRFNEAMQPQPWLATGYEFLDDHTVKITLRDDVNFSSGARLTGAAVKACLEDLVKRHKRAADDLKLASITADGQTVTIKSQEKAPALINYLCDPYGCIIDMQRGTADDVKISGTGPYIVQSLTPTEIVLTKNPAYWGGRVKTDKVIVRSIPDGDTL
;
A
#
# COMPACT_ATOMS: atom_id res chain seq x y z
N MET A 1 33.63 51.47 60.44
CA MET A 1 33.47 51.17 58.99
C MET A 1 32.61 49.92 58.85
N MET A 2 31.34 50.08 58.64
CA MET A 2 30.33 48.99 58.50
C MET A 2 30.06 48.72 57.05
N LYS A 3 30.24 47.52 56.60
CA LYS A 3 29.80 47.09 55.26
C LYS A 3 28.46 46.37 55.39
N LEU A 4 27.48 46.96 54.74
CA LEU A 4 26.11 46.47 54.60
C LEU A 4 26.05 45.42 53.49
N SER A 5 25.62 44.19 53.80
CA SER A 5 25.34 43.13 52.80
C SER A 5 23.85 43.06 52.49
N LEU A 6 23.50 43.32 51.24
CA LEU A 6 22.12 43.16 50.74
C LEU A 6 21.89 41.64 50.46
N LEU A 7 20.86 41.09 51.12
CA LEU A 7 20.23 39.83 50.74
C LEU A 7 19.26 40.07 49.61
N GLY A 8 19.57 39.47 48.46
CA GLY A 8 18.63 39.37 47.35
C GLY A 8 17.78 38.12 47.45
N SER A 9 16.47 38.27 47.64
CA SER A 9 15.51 37.17 47.60
C SER A 9 15.24 36.76 46.14
N GLY A 10 15.74 35.60 45.70
CA GLY A 10 15.42 35.01 44.42
C GLY A 10 14.10 34.27 44.49
N LEU A 11 13.13 34.76 43.75
CA LEU A 11 11.83 34.09 43.54
C LEU A 11 12.01 32.93 42.54
N LEU A 12 11.96 31.68 43.05
CA LEU A 12 12.03 30.49 42.24
C LEU A 12 10.66 30.25 41.59
N LEU A 13 10.53 30.60 40.29
CA LEU A 13 9.35 30.31 39.51
C LEU A 13 9.43 28.86 39.01
N THR A 14 8.71 27.94 39.67
CA THR A 14 8.60 26.55 39.27
C THR A 14 7.62 26.46 38.11
N ALA A 15 8.12 26.38 36.88
CA ALA A 15 7.29 26.08 35.69
C ALA A 15 6.95 24.57 35.73
N LEU A 16 5.69 24.23 36.04
CA LEU A 16 5.14 22.90 35.82
C LEU A 16 5.02 22.69 34.31
N LEU A 17 5.93 21.91 33.73
CA LEU A 17 5.79 21.33 32.41
C LEU A 17 4.79 20.17 32.49
N LEU A 18 3.56 20.41 32.08
CA LEU A 18 2.58 19.37 31.78
C LEU A 18 3.06 18.63 30.52
N ASN A 19 3.82 17.56 30.72
CA ASN A 19 4.09 16.59 29.67
C ASN A 19 2.81 15.79 29.38
N GLY A 20 2.02 16.27 28.41
CA GLY A 20 1.00 15.47 27.76
C GLY A 20 1.67 14.35 26.97
N CYS A 21 1.73 13.13 27.52
CA CYS A 21 2.13 11.93 26.81
C CYS A 21 1.04 11.53 25.80
N GLY A 22 1.10 12.12 24.60
CA GLY A 22 0.58 11.49 23.38
C GLY A 22 1.77 11.04 22.53
N PRO A 23 1.68 9.98 21.71
CA PRO A 23 2.76 9.63 20.81
C PRO A 23 2.93 10.79 19.80
N SER A 24 3.92 11.63 20.06
CA SER A 24 4.26 12.76 19.21
C SER A 24 4.89 12.18 17.93
N ALA A 25 4.18 12.29 16.81
CA ALA A 25 4.80 12.09 15.52
C ALA A 25 6.06 12.97 15.43
N ALA A 26 7.17 12.39 14.98
CA ALA A 26 8.40 13.15 14.78
C ALA A 26 8.09 14.38 13.90
N PRO A 27 8.64 15.56 14.22
CA PRO A 27 8.41 16.77 13.43
C PRO A 27 8.87 16.55 11.98
N ASP A 28 8.07 17.07 11.03
CA ASP A 28 8.40 17.01 9.61
C ASP A 28 9.73 17.74 9.36
N LYS A 29 10.53 17.21 8.44
CA LYS A 29 11.79 17.85 8.05
C LYS A 29 11.47 19.15 7.30
N ALA A 30 12.24 20.20 7.57
CA ALA A 30 12.07 21.48 6.86
C ALA A 30 12.24 21.24 5.35
N GLY A 31 11.24 21.69 4.55
CA GLY A 31 11.20 21.50 3.10
C GLY A 31 10.61 20.18 2.63
N GLU A 32 10.20 19.25 3.52
CA GLU A 32 9.48 18.03 3.16
C GLU A 32 8.01 18.36 2.83
N SER A 33 7.54 17.92 1.66
CA SER A 33 6.13 18.03 1.30
C SER A 33 5.33 16.92 1.95
N VAL A 34 4.40 17.27 2.84
CA VAL A 34 3.59 16.31 3.61
C VAL A 34 2.12 16.47 3.29
N PHE A 35 1.47 15.39 2.87
CA PHE A 35 0.02 15.33 2.71
C PHE A 35 -0.59 14.55 3.89
N ARG A 36 -1.59 15.17 4.55
CA ARG A 36 -2.33 14.55 5.66
C ARG A 36 -3.76 14.29 5.24
N TYR A 37 -4.22 13.08 5.50
CA TYR A 37 -5.55 12.61 5.15
C TYR A 37 -6.21 11.94 6.35
N GLY A 38 -7.37 12.46 6.76
CA GLY A 38 -8.24 11.84 7.76
C GLY A 38 -9.27 10.94 7.09
N THR A 39 -9.58 9.79 7.68
CA THR A 39 -10.57 8.87 7.14
C THR A 39 -11.25 8.06 8.25
N THR A 40 -12.56 7.82 8.08
CA THR A 40 -13.33 6.83 8.84
C THR A 40 -13.37 5.47 8.13
N ALA A 41 -12.77 5.40 6.92
CA ALA A 41 -12.86 4.23 6.05
C ALA A 41 -11.97 3.06 6.52
N TYR A 42 -12.25 1.90 5.94
CA TYR A 42 -11.48 0.67 6.13
C TYR A 42 -9.99 0.84 5.87
N GLY A 43 -9.19 0.04 6.57
CA GLY A 43 -7.73 0.00 6.41
C GLY A 43 -6.96 0.82 7.42
N VAL A 44 -7.64 1.71 8.15
CA VAL A 44 -7.08 2.45 9.28
C VAL A 44 -7.86 2.20 10.57
N ALA A 45 -9.10 1.69 10.50
CA ALA A 45 -9.84 1.24 11.67
C ALA A 45 -9.20 -0.03 12.27
N MET A 46 -9.19 -0.12 13.59
CA MET A 46 -8.42 -1.11 14.38
C MET A 46 -8.48 -2.55 13.89
N GLU A 47 -9.63 -3.01 13.38
CA GLU A 47 -9.83 -4.40 12.93
C GLU A 47 -9.37 -4.65 11.49
N ASN A 48 -9.19 -3.58 10.72
CA ASN A 48 -8.86 -3.64 9.29
C ASN A 48 -7.56 -2.90 8.95
N ALA A 49 -6.81 -2.47 9.95
CA ALA A 49 -5.49 -1.88 9.71
C ALA A 49 -4.57 -2.92 9.10
N GLY A 50 -3.95 -2.56 7.98
CA GLY A 50 -3.02 -3.45 7.31
C GLY A 50 -2.89 -3.16 5.83
N MET A 51 -1.84 -3.73 5.23
CA MET A 51 -1.46 -3.53 3.84
C MET A 51 -1.35 -4.84 3.05
N ASP A 52 -1.65 -5.99 3.67
CA ASP A 52 -1.64 -7.27 2.95
C ASP A 52 -2.89 -7.37 2.04
N PRO A 53 -2.75 -7.26 0.70
CA PRO A 53 -3.90 -7.27 -0.19
C PRO A 53 -4.63 -8.62 -0.24
N HIS A 54 -3.98 -9.70 0.23
CA HIS A 54 -4.56 -11.04 0.26
C HIS A 54 -5.41 -11.28 1.51
N GLU A 55 -5.55 -10.28 2.38
CA GLU A 55 -6.30 -10.42 3.62
C GLU A 55 -7.51 -9.47 3.65
N SER A 56 -8.73 -10.04 3.62
CA SER A 56 -9.99 -9.29 3.74
C SER A 56 -10.05 -8.07 2.78
N TYR A 57 -10.30 -6.88 3.30
CA TYR A 57 -10.41 -5.62 2.54
C TYR A 57 -9.12 -4.79 2.53
N LYS A 58 -7.99 -5.31 3.04
CA LYS A 58 -6.74 -4.56 3.14
C LYS A 58 -6.17 -4.16 1.77
N GLY A 59 -6.49 -4.90 0.71
CA GLY A 59 -6.14 -4.53 -0.66
C GLY A 59 -6.61 -3.12 -1.07
N TRP A 60 -7.77 -2.67 -0.52
CA TRP A 60 -8.23 -1.30 -0.74
C TRP A 60 -7.28 -0.25 -0.17
N SER A 61 -6.68 -0.51 0.98
CA SER A 61 -5.67 0.37 1.58
C SER A 61 -4.38 0.36 0.77
N THR A 62 -3.93 -0.83 0.38
CA THR A 62 -2.71 -1.04 -0.42
C THR A 62 -2.78 -0.30 -1.75
N LEU A 63 -3.91 -0.40 -2.46
CA LEU A 63 -4.13 0.29 -3.73
C LEU A 63 -4.34 1.80 -3.52
N ARG A 64 -5.26 2.18 -2.63
CA ARG A 64 -5.66 3.59 -2.40
C ARG A 64 -4.49 4.46 -1.95
N TYR A 65 -3.64 3.92 -1.10
CA TYR A 65 -2.49 4.68 -0.57
C TYR A 65 -1.23 4.53 -1.42
N GLY A 66 -1.35 3.86 -2.58
CA GLY A 66 -0.28 3.80 -3.57
C GLY A 66 0.92 2.96 -3.12
N VAL A 67 0.70 1.93 -2.30
CA VAL A 67 1.75 0.97 -1.91
C VAL A 67 1.84 -0.15 -2.95
N GLY A 68 0.72 -0.72 -3.35
CA GLY A 68 0.65 -1.75 -4.39
C GLY A 68 -0.16 -1.28 -5.59
N GLU A 69 0.01 -1.96 -6.70
CA GLU A 69 -0.68 -1.72 -7.95
C GLU A 69 -1.15 -3.05 -8.56
N THR A 70 -2.18 -2.99 -9.39
CA THR A 70 -2.78 -4.15 -10.07
C THR A 70 -2.23 -4.33 -11.49
N LEU A 71 -2.46 -5.48 -12.10
CA LEU A 71 -2.04 -5.73 -13.49
C LEU A 71 -2.77 -4.81 -14.48
N PHE A 72 -4.05 -4.57 -14.21
CA PHE A 72 -4.92 -3.68 -14.98
C PHE A 72 -5.61 -2.71 -14.02
N ARG A 73 -6.10 -1.61 -14.53
CA ARG A 73 -6.91 -0.65 -13.77
C ARG A 73 -8.12 -0.20 -14.59
N PHE A 74 -9.17 0.25 -13.95
CA PHE A 74 -10.30 0.84 -14.63
C PHE A 74 -9.98 2.28 -15.05
N ASN A 75 -10.42 2.64 -16.28
CA ASN A 75 -10.48 4.03 -16.71
C ASN A 75 -11.79 4.69 -16.20
N GLU A 76 -12.01 5.95 -16.55
CA GLU A 76 -13.21 6.70 -16.16
C GLU A 76 -14.52 6.09 -16.69
N ALA A 77 -14.46 5.34 -17.80
CA ALA A 77 -15.59 4.60 -18.34
C ALA A 77 -15.76 3.20 -17.76
N MET A 78 -15.05 2.88 -16.66
CA MET A 78 -15.04 1.56 -16.01
C MET A 78 -14.59 0.42 -16.94
N GLN A 79 -13.74 0.72 -17.91
CA GLN A 79 -13.14 -0.28 -18.79
C GLN A 79 -11.73 -0.62 -18.31
N PRO A 80 -11.34 -1.90 -18.25
CA PRO A 80 -9.98 -2.31 -17.93
C PRO A 80 -8.98 -1.75 -18.92
N GLN A 81 -7.89 -1.22 -18.43
CA GLN A 81 -6.74 -0.79 -19.22
C GLN A 81 -5.44 -1.31 -18.62
N PRO A 82 -4.41 -1.53 -19.44
CA PRO A 82 -3.09 -1.95 -18.97
C PRO A 82 -2.51 -1.02 -17.90
N TRP A 83 -1.79 -1.62 -16.91
CA TRP A 83 -1.09 -0.88 -15.89
C TRP A 83 0.28 -1.52 -15.60
N LEU A 84 0.40 -2.53 -14.70
CA LEU A 84 1.62 -3.34 -14.57
C LEU A 84 1.77 -4.31 -15.76
N ALA A 85 0.66 -4.69 -16.39
CA ALA A 85 0.65 -5.33 -17.70
C ALA A 85 0.76 -4.27 -18.81
N THR A 86 1.31 -4.65 -19.95
CA THR A 86 1.30 -3.86 -21.21
C THR A 86 0.17 -4.28 -22.12
N GLY A 87 -0.40 -5.47 -21.95
CA GLY A 87 -1.51 -5.99 -22.74
C GLY A 87 -1.87 -7.42 -22.35
N TYR A 88 -2.91 -7.90 -23.01
CA TYR A 88 -3.39 -9.28 -22.85
C TYR A 88 -4.00 -9.81 -24.15
N GLU A 89 -4.09 -11.14 -24.25
CA GLU A 89 -4.69 -11.87 -25.37
C GLU A 89 -5.45 -13.07 -24.80
N PHE A 90 -6.73 -13.23 -25.14
CA PHE A 90 -7.46 -14.46 -24.87
C PHE A 90 -7.06 -15.52 -25.90
N LEU A 91 -6.46 -16.62 -25.43
CA LEU A 91 -6.10 -17.75 -26.27
C LEU A 91 -7.31 -18.65 -26.53
N ASP A 92 -8.23 -18.70 -25.59
CA ASP A 92 -9.52 -19.35 -25.64
C ASP A 92 -10.45 -18.76 -24.55
N ASP A 93 -11.68 -19.30 -24.40
CA ASP A 93 -12.66 -18.83 -23.42
C ASP A 93 -12.23 -18.98 -21.94
N HIS A 94 -11.18 -19.76 -21.68
CA HIS A 94 -10.67 -20.09 -20.36
C HIS A 94 -9.26 -19.55 -20.09
N THR A 95 -8.53 -19.18 -21.14
CA THR A 95 -7.09 -18.94 -21.06
C THR A 95 -6.76 -17.54 -21.55
N VAL A 96 -6.09 -16.77 -20.70
CA VAL A 96 -5.55 -15.46 -21.06
C VAL A 96 -4.03 -15.43 -20.90
N LYS A 97 -3.36 -14.87 -21.89
CA LYS A 97 -1.94 -14.54 -21.88
C LYS A 97 -1.78 -13.05 -21.59
N ILE A 98 -0.97 -12.73 -20.62
CA ILE A 98 -0.71 -11.35 -20.15
C ILE A 98 0.77 -11.05 -20.33
N THR A 99 1.07 -9.91 -20.93
CA THR A 99 2.45 -9.40 -21.05
C THR A 99 2.67 -8.31 -20.02
N LEU A 100 3.74 -8.42 -19.23
CA LEU A 100 4.09 -7.48 -18.18
C LEU A 100 5.05 -6.40 -18.70
N ARG A 101 5.09 -5.29 -17.99
CA ARG A 101 6.16 -4.28 -18.10
C ARG A 101 7.49 -4.90 -17.65
N ASP A 102 8.58 -4.43 -18.24
CA ASP A 102 9.95 -4.85 -17.94
C ASP A 102 10.77 -3.80 -17.17
N ASP A 103 10.17 -2.62 -16.93
CA ASP A 103 10.80 -1.46 -16.28
C ASP A 103 10.31 -1.28 -14.80
N VAL A 104 9.58 -2.24 -14.24
CA VAL A 104 9.00 -2.15 -12.90
C VAL A 104 9.82 -2.94 -11.88
N ASN A 105 10.10 -2.30 -10.74
CA ASN A 105 10.63 -2.95 -9.56
C ASN A 105 9.67 -2.79 -8.38
N PHE A 106 9.68 -3.77 -7.49
CA PHE A 106 9.10 -3.64 -6.16
C PHE A 106 9.92 -2.66 -5.31
N SER A 107 9.32 -2.10 -4.28
CA SER A 107 10.03 -1.24 -3.32
C SER A 107 11.16 -1.96 -2.57
N SER A 108 11.20 -3.30 -2.60
CA SER A 108 12.30 -4.13 -2.12
C SER A 108 13.55 -4.08 -3.02
N GLY A 109 13.41 -3.58 -4.24
CA GLY A 109 14.43 -3.60 -5.29
C GLY A 109 14.35 -4.85 -6.20
N ALA A 110 13.53 -5.85 -5.87
CA ALA A 110 13.31 -7.00 -6.74
C ALA A 110 12.54 -6.59 -8.01
N ARG A 111 12.83 -7.24 -9.14
CA ARG A 111 12.13 -6.96 -10.41
C ARG A 111 10.75 -7.59 -10.43
N LEU A 112 9.79 -6.89 -11.03
CA LEU A 112 8.52 -7.48 -11.42
C LEU A 112 8.76 -8.45 -12.58
N THR A 113 8.42 -9.72 -12.36
CA THR A 113 8.54 -10.79 -13.36
C THR A 113 7.27 -11.62 -13.41
N GLY A 114 7.08 -12.40 -14.48
CA GLY A 114 5.99 -13.37 -14.55
C GLY A 114 5.98 -14.34 -13.36
N ALA A 115 7.15 -14.78 -12.92
CA ALA A 115 7.28 -15.65 -11.74
C ALA A 115 6.81 -14.96 -10.45
N ALA A 116 7.12 -13.68 -10.26
CA ALA A 116 6.66 -12.91 -9.10
C ALA A 116 5.13 -12.72 -9.12
N VAL A 117 4.56 -12.38 -10.28
CA VAL A 117 3.10 -12.27 -10.45
C VAL A 117 2.41 -13.62 -10.20
N LYS A 118 2.96 -14.71 -10.76
CA LYS A 118 2.44 -16.07 -10.51
C LYS A 118 2.40 -16.38 -9.02
N ALA A 119 3.51 -16.19 -8.31
CA ALA A 119 3.60 -16.47 -6.87
C ALA A 119 2.58 -15.62 -6.07
N CYS A 120 2.43 -14.34 -6.42
CA CYS A 120 1.48 -13.44 -5.78
C CYS A 120 0.02 -13.90 -6.01
N LEU A 121 -0.38 -14.19 -7.24
CA LEU A 121 -1.75 -14.62 -7.55
C LEU A 121 -2.07 -16.03 -7.00
N GLU A 122 -1.11 -16.93 -6.95
CA GLU A 122 -1.28 -18.25 -6.32
C GLU A 122 -1.49 -18.16 -4.80
N ASP A 123 -0.80 -17.24 -4.12
CA ASP A 123 -1.02 -16.96 -2.71
C ASP A 123 -2.38 -16.27 -2.49
N LEU A 124 -2.70 -15.29 -3.33
CA LEU A 124 -3.99 -14.59 -3.29
C LEU A 124 -5.16 -15.57 -3.25
N VAL A 125 -5.26 -16.50 -4.20
CA VAL A 125 -6.41 -17.42 -4.27
C VAL A 125 -6.44 -18.47 -3.14
N LYS A 126 -5.32 -18.71 -2.49
CA LYS A 126 -5.28 -19.58 -1.29
C LYS A 126 -5.84 -18.88 -0.05
N ARG A 127 -5.68 -17.57 0.04
CA ARG A 127 -5.95 -16.80 1.27
C ARG A 127 -7.20 -15.93 1.17
N HIS A 128 -7.52 -15.43 -0.03
CA HIS A 128 -8.64 -14.50 -0.25
C HIS A 128 -9.82 -15.19 -0.93
N LYS A 129 -10.85 -15.53 -0.14
CA LYS A 129 -12.01 -16.30 -0.61
C LYS A 129 -12.67 -15.69 -1.85
N ARG A 130 -12.95 -14.37 -1.85
CA ARG A 130 -13.58 -13.70 -2.98
C ARG A 130 -12.72 -13.78 -4.25
N ALA A 131 -11.40 -13.59 -4.14
CA ALA A 131 -10.50 -13.71 -5.29
C ALA A 131 -10.49 -15.14 -5.85
N ALA A 132 -10.55 -16.15 -4.98
CA ALA A 132 -10.66 -17.55 -5.42
C ALA A 132 -11.96 -17.80 -6.19
N ASP A 133 -13.08 -17.27 -5.69
CA ASP A 133 -14.39 -17.40 -6.30
C ASP A 133 -14.49 -16.63 -7.65
N ASP A 134 -13.85 -15.46 -7.74
CA ASP A 134 -13.85 -14.60 -8.94
C ASP A 134 -12.92 -15.15 -10.03
N LEU A 135 -11.69 -15.53 -9.68
CA LEU A 135 -10.66 -15.92 -10.63
C LEU A 135 -10.77 -17.40 -11.05
N LYS A 136 -11.29 -18.26 -10.18
CA LYS A 136 -11.46 -19.71 -10.40
C LYS A 136 -10.25 -20.36 -11.07
N LEU A 137 -9.07 -20.09 -10.54
CA LEU A 137 -7.81 -20.50 -11.16
C LEU A 137 -7.69 -22.01 -11.30
N ALA A 138 -7.46 -22.49 -12.52
CA ALA A 138 -7.02 -23.86 -12.80
C ALA A 138 -5.49 -23.94 -12.77
N SER A 139 -4.79 -22.99 -13.41
CA SER A 139 -3.34 -22.93 -13.41
C SER A 139 -2.83 -21.55 -13.78
N ILE A 140 -1.61 -21.24 -13.33
CA ILE A 140 -0.84 -20.09 -13.78
C ILE A 140 0.53 -20.58 -14.21
N THR A 141 0.97 -20.20 -15.40
CA THR A 141 2.34 -20.41 -15.88
C THR A 141 2.99 -19.06 -16.15
N ALA A 142 4.33 -19.03 -16.05
CA ALA A 142 5.12 -17.83 -16.27
C ALA A 142 6.35 -18.15 -17.10
N ASP A 143 6.66 -17.29 -18.07
CA ASP A 143 7.86 -17.32 -18.87
C ASP A 143 8.36 -15.88 -19.08
N GLY A 144 9.49 -15.53 -18.48
CA GLY A 144 10.01 -14.17 -18.46
C GLY A 144 8.97 -13.14 -17.96
N GLN A 145 8.59 -12.23 -18.84
CA GLN A 145 7.57 -11.19 -18.60
C GLN A 145 6.16 -11.60 -19.07
N THR A 146 5.94 -12.88 -19.36
CA THR A 146 4.64 -13.41 -19.77
C THR A 146 4.04 -14.25 -18.66
N VAL A 147 2.75 -14.03 -18.38
CA VAL A 147 1.95 -14.85 -17.47
C VAL A 147 0.75 -15.39 -18.25
N THR A 148 0.53 -16.69 -18.19
CA THR A 148 -0.65 -17.34 -18.77
C THR A 148 -1.51 -17.87 -17.65
N ILE A 149 -2.75 -17.36 -17.56
CA ILE A 149 -3.74 -17.72 -16.55
C ILE A 149 -4.80 -18.59 -17.24
N LYS A 150 -5.06 -19.76 -16.68
CA LYS A 150 -6.18 -20.61 -17.07
C LYS A 150 -7.18 -20.69 -15.93
N SER A 151 -8.44 -20.40 -16.24
CA SER A 151 -9.58 -20.54 -15.33
C SER A 151 -10.25 -21.91 -15.49
N GLN A 152 -10.89 -22.40 -14.43
CA GLN A 152 -11.70 -23.64 -14.44
C GLN A 152 -12.97 -23.48 -15.29
N GLU A 153 -13.52 -22.27 -15.36
CA GLU A 153 -14.70 -21.91 -16.10
C GLU A 153 -14.39 -20.86 -17.16
N LYS A 154 -15.33 -20.61 -18.10
CA LYS A 154 -15.24 -19.48 -19.03
C LYS A 154 -15.10 -18.18 -18.25
N ALA A 155 -14.11 -17.39 -18.56
CA ALA A 155 -13.73 -16.23 -17.76
C ALA A 155 -13.69 -14.91 -18.55
N PRO A 156 -14.82 -14.47 -19.16
CA PRO A 156 -14.84 -13.23 -19.94
C PRO A 156 -14.55 -12.00 -19.08
N ALA A 157 -14.78 -12.06 -17.77
CA ALA A 157 -14.54 -10.98 -16.82
C ALA A 157 -13.18 -11.06 -16.13
N LEU A 158 -12.30 -11.98 -16.51
CA LEU A 158 -11.01 -12.21 -15.81
C LEU A 158 -10.18 -10.94 -15.71
N ILE A 159 -10.12 -10.15 -16.79
CA ILE A 159 -9.34 -8.89 -16.79
C ILE A 159 -9.95 -7.87 -15.82
N ASN A 160 -11.28 -7.83 -15.67
CA ASN A 160 -11.93 -6.94 -14.71
C ASN A 160 -11.58 -7.33 -13.28
N TYR A 161 -11.55 -8.63 -12.96
CA TYR A 161 -11.14 -9.12 -11.64
C TYR A 161 -9.67 -8.80 -11.32
N LEU A 162 -8.81 -8.75 -12.34
CA LEU A 162 -7.41 -8.34 -12.17
C LEU A 162 -7.22 -6.82 -12.00
N CYS A 163 -8.30 -6.02 -12.02
CA CYS A 163 -8.34 -4.63 -11.59
C CYS A 163 -8.74 -4.47 -10.11
N ASP A 164 -9.29 -5.51 -9.47
CA ASP A 164 -9.77 -5.42 -8.09
C ASP A 164 -8.60 -5.20 -7.11
N PRO A 165 -8.77 -4.40 -6.06
CA PRO A 165 -7.74 -4.11 -5.06
C PRO A 165 -7.07 -5.33 -4.40
N TYR A 166 -7.78 -6.45 -4.26
CA TYR A 166 -7.14 -7.69 -3.78
C TYR A 166 -6.04 -8.19 -4.73
N GLY A 167 -6.13 -7.82 -6.00
CA GLY A 167 -5.16 -8.19 -7.05
C GLY A 167 -3.91 -7.31 -7.08
N CYS A 168 -3.65 -6.48 -6.06
CA CYS A 168 -2.38 -5.77 -5.94
C CYS A 168 -1.21 -6.75 -5.94
N ILE A 169 -0.25 -6.51 -6.82
CA ILE A 169 0.94 -7.34 -6.93
C ILE A 169 1.98 -6.89 -5.90
N ILE A 170 2.40 -7.82 -5.04
CA ILE A 170 3.39 -7.60 -3.99
C ILE A 170 4.52 -8.62 -4.08
N ASP A 171 5.68 -8.26 -3.53
CA ASP A 171 6.85 -9.13 -3.48
C ASP A 171 6.69 -10.22 -2.41
N MET A 172 6.29 -11.43 -2.83
CA MET A 172 6.07 -12.57 -1.95
C MET A 172 7.35 -13.05 -1.25
N GLN A 173 8.54 -12.70 -1.74
CA GLN A 173 9.80 -13.06 -1.08
C GLN A 173 10.01 -12.27 0.23
N ARG A 174 9.38 -11.11 0.36
CA ARG A 174 9.36 -10.34 1.61
C ARG A 174 8.34 -10.86 2.61
N GLY A 175 7.37 -11.65 2.14
CA GLY A 175 6.28 -12.16 2.96
C GLY A 175 5.23 -11.09 3.29
N THR A 176 4.18 -11.52 3.95
CA THR A 176 3.02 -10.68 4.31
C THR A 176 2.77 -10.62 5.82
N ALA A 177 3.63 -11.26 6.63
CA ALA A 177 3.46 -11.34 8.08
C ALA A 177 3.64 -10.00 8.82
N ASP A 178 4.19 -8.99 8.14
CA ASP A 178 4.42 -7.66 8.70
C ASP A 178 3.99 -6.61 7.68
N ASP A 179 2.87 -5.97 7.93
CA ASP A 179 2.28 -4.95 7.05
C ASP A 179 3.23 -3.79 6.72
N VAL A 180 4.18 -3.47 7.61
CA VAL A 180 5.21 -2.45 7.36
C VAL A 180 6.24 -2.93 6.33
N LYS A 181 6.38 -4.24 6.15
CA LYS A 181 7.32 -4.83 5.20
C LYS A 181 6.69 -5.17 3.86
N ILE A 182 5.39 -4.95 3.69
CA ILE A 182 4.73 -5.14 2.39
C ILE A 182 5.46 -4.32 1.33
N SER A 183 5.93 -5.01 0.33
CA SER A 183 6.67 -4.41 -0.79
C SER A 183 5.84 -4.51 -2.05
N GLY A 184 5.25 -3.40 -2.44
CA GLY A 184 4.51 -3.25 -3.70
C GLY A 184 5.31 -2.51 -4.76
N THR A 185 4.68 -2.18 -5.86
CA THR A 185 5.27 -1.49 -7.01
C THR A 185 4.96 0.00 -7.03
N GLY A 186 4.15 0.47 -6.09
CA GLY A 186 3.54 1.79 -6.09
C GLY A 186 4.46 2.95 -5.72
N PRO A 187 3.93 4.20 -5.81
CA PRO A 187 4.67 5.43 -5.53
C PRO A 187 5.07 5.63 -4.07
N TYR A 188 4.49 4.85 -3.14
CA TYR A 188 4.75 4.98 -1.72
C TYR A 188 5.17 3.68 -1.06
N ILE A 189 5.96 3.81 0.01
CA ILE A 189 6.46 2.73 0.86
C ILE A 189 5.93 2.97 2.27
N VAL A 190 5.47 1.92 2.95
CA VAL A 190 5.03 1.99 4.35
C VAL A 190 6.25 2.25 5.23
N GLN A 191 6.26 3.37 5.94
CA GLN A 191 7.27 3.68 6.95
C GLN A 191 6.87 3.17 8.33
N SER A 192 5.61 3.40 8.70
CA SER A 192 5.04 2.87 9.94
C SER A 192 3.53 2.68 9.79
N LEU A 193 2.99 1.73 10.55
CA LEU A 193 1.58 1.42 10.61
C LEU A 193 1.20 1.15 12.06
N THR A 194 0.20 1.89 12.54
CA THR A 194 -0.42 1.71 13.85
C THR A 194 -1.94 1.59 13.67
N PRO A 195 -2.70 1.21 14.70
CA PRO A 195 -4.17 1.16 14.60
C PRO A 195 -4.83 2.50 14.22
N THR A 196 -4.13 3.63 14.44
CA THR A 196 -4.69 4.97 14.24
C THR A 196 -4.00 5.77 13.15
N GLU A 197 -2.84 5.34 12.65
CA GLU A 197 -2.06 6.12 11.69
C GLU A 197 -1.21 5.22 10.78
N ILE A 198 -1.17 5.58 9.51
CA ILE A 198 -0.24 5.04 8.52
C ILE A 198 0.66 6.18 8.05
N VAL A 199 1.96 5.98 8.12
CA VAL A 199 2.95 6.90 7.56
C VAL A 199 3.59 6.25 6.34
N LEU A 200 3.52 6.96 5.22
CA LEU A 200 4.07 6.53 3.94
C LEU A 200 5.14 7.52 3.49
N THR A 201 6.22 7.01 2.94
CA THR A 201 7.27 7.81 2.29
C THR A 201 7.28 7.53 0.79
N LYS A 202 7.68 8.53 -0.01
CA LYS A 202 7.79 8.31 -1.46
C LYS A 202 8.75 7.19 -1.80
N ASN A 203 8.42 6.43 -2.82
CA ASN A 203 9.30 5.44 -3.42
C ASN A 203 10.22 6.15 -4.45
N PRO A 204 11.52 6.28 -4.17
CA PRO A 204 12.43 6.99 -5.08
C PRO A 204 12.66 6.24 -6.40
N ALA A 205 12.40 4.92 -6.41
CA ALA A 205 12.54 4.05 -7.57
C ALA A 205 11.20 3.76 -8.27
N TYR A 206 10.18 4.60 -8.05
CA TYR A 206 8.87 4.40 -8.67
C TYR A 206 8.95 4.52 -10.20
N TRP A 207 8.52 3.48 -10.89
CA TRP A 207 8.54 3.36 -12.34
C TRP A 207 7.64 4.39 -13.08
N GLY A 208 6.54 4.82 -12.43
CA GLY A 208 5.57 5.77 -13.00
C GLY A 208 6.03 7.23 -12.97
N GLY A 209 7.29 7.50 -12.64
CA GLY A 209 7.90 8.82 -12.67
C GLY A 209 7.98 9.52 -11.31
N ARG A 210 8.16 10.84 -11.33
CA ARG A 210 8.43 11.64 -10.13
C ARG A 210 7.21 11.71 -9.20
N VAL A 211 7.35 11.21 -7.99
CA VAL A 211 6.39 11.39 -6.89
C VAL A 211 6.55 12.81 -6.29
N LYS A 212 5.48 13.60 -6.29
CA LYS A 212 5.53 15.01 -5.88
C LYS A 212 5.52 15.20 -4.36
N THR A 213 4.77 14.33 -3.64
CA THR A 213 4.62 14.40 -2.19
C THR A 213 5.62 13.48 -1.53
N ASP A 214 6.43 14.00 -0.60
CA ASP A 214 7.50 13.23 0.04
C ASP A 214 6.95 12.27 1.08
N LYS A 215 5.89 12.67 1.80
CA LYS A 215 5.28 11.90 2.88
C LYS A 215 3.76 12.01 2.85
N VAL A 216 3.08 10.90 3.11
CA VAL A 216 1.63 10.85 3.31
C VAL A 216 1.36 10.30 4.71
N ILE A 217 0.51 10.98 5.46
CA ILE A 217 0.06 10.55 6.78
C ILE A 217 -1.45 10.34 6.71
N VAL A 218 -1.87 9.09 6.89
CA VAL A 218 -3.29 8.72 6.94
C VAL A 218 -3.67 8.48 8.39
N ARG A 219 -4.68 9.19 8.88
CA ARG A 219 -5.20 9.05 10.25
C ARG A 219 -6.59 8.46 10.28
N SER A 220 -6.79 7.48 11.15
CA SER A 220 -8.12 7.00 11.50
C SER A 220 -8.81 8.04 12.36
N ILE A 221 -9.98 8.48 11.92
CA ILE A 221 -10.87 9.37 12.65
C ILE A 221 -12.08 8.54 13.05
N PRO A 222 -12.22 8.15 14.34
CA PRO A 222 -13.28 7.24 14.77
C PRO A 222 -14.68 7.84 14.64
N ASP A 223 -14.78 9.16 14.69
CA ASP A 223 -16.02 9.92 14.66
C ASP A 223 -16.06 10.83 13.42
N GLY A 224 -17.09 10.65 12.59
CA GLY A 224 -17.30 11.45 11.39
C GLY A 224 -17.52 12.94 11.67
N ASP A 225 -17.99 13.30 12.87
CA ASP A 225 -18.21 14.68 13.28
C ASP A 225 -16.90 15.44 13.59
N THR A 226 -15.77 14.71 13.63
CA THR A 226 -14.43 15.26 13.88
C THR A 226 -13.60 15.47 12.59
N LEU A 227 -14.15 15.12 11.43
CA LEU A 227 -13.50 15.27 10.12
C LEU A 227 -13.56 16.71 9.58
#